data_c3550fb7b8e5ef9f720018c2057f0420
#
_entry.id   c3550fb7b8e5ef9f720018c2057f0420
#
_cell.length_a   1.000
_cell.length_b   1.000
_cell.length_c   1.000
_cell.angle_alpha   90.00
_cell.angle_beta   90.00
_cell.angle_gamma   90.00
#
_symmetry.space_group_name_H-M   'P 1'
#
loop_
_entity.id
_entity.type
_entity.pdbx_description
1 polymer ?
#
loop_
_entity_poly.entity_id
_entity_poly.type
_entity_poly.pdbx_seq_one_letter_code
_entity_poly.pdbx_strand_id
1 'polypeptide(L)'
;MKFLIINGSIHGSQKNSGKMIETINHYISLNPEYKTVQINVIHLADEKDYSRIEKVVLEAHAFIFITGTYWDSWGSPLQQFLEVATEWEGKGHFFYKPVAVIVGMHSVGGKSVLSRLLGVLNSFGAWIPPFCGIVFSMVAQEALHSGSKYSADLWQSKDLTVLFANLYQAVLLTAPAKKRMTSWDIDSENYMDIWWKG
;
A
#
# COMPACT_ATOMS: atom_id res chain seq x y z
N MET A 1 -16.52 6.27 -3.07
CA MET A 1 -15.54 5.20 -2.77
C MET A 1 -14.62 5.66 -1.64
N LYS A 2 -14.19 4.76 -0.73
CA LYS A 2 -13.25 5.08 0.36
C LYS A 2 -11.91 4.44 0.05
N PHE A 3 -10.86 5.23 -0.12
CA PHE A 3 -9.49 4.77 -0.27
C PHE A 3 -8.73 5.04 1.02
N LEU A 4 -7.91 4.10 1.44
CA LEU A 4 -7.12 4.22 2.66
C LEU A 4 -5.64 4.25 2.31
N ILE A 5 -4.97 5.35 2.65
CA ILE A 5 -3.51 5.43 2.63
C ILE A 5 -2.99 4.99 3.99
N ILE A 6 -2.18 3.94 3.99
CA ILE A 6 -1.49 3.41 5.17
C ILE A 6 -0.02 3.83 5.07
N ASN A 7 0.35 4.85 5.83
CA ASN A 7 1.71 5.36 5.87
C ASN A 7 2.51 4.66 6.96
N GLY A 8 3.36 3.73 6.54
CA GLY A 8 4.27 2.97 7.40
C GLY A 8 5.66 3.58 7.58
N SER A 9 5.86 4.84 7.18
CA SER A 9 7.10 5.56 7.44
C SER A 9 7.30 5.82 8.93
N ILE A 10 8.53 5.68 9.42
CA ILE A 10 8.89 5.96 10.82
C ILE A 10 8.74 7.45 11.20
N HIS A 11 8.59 8.32 10.22
CA HIS A 11 8.45 9.76 10.40
C HIS A 11 6.99 10.26 10.28
N GLY A 12 6.02 9.36 10.24
CA GLY A 12 4.60 9.72 10.11
C GLY A 12 4.32 10.57 8.88
N SER A 13 3.61 11.70 9.06
CA SER A 13 3.27 12.64 7.98
C SER A 13 4.44 13.48 7.47
N GLN A 14 5.56 13.45 8.18
CA GLN A 14 6.72 14.27 7.85
C GLN A 14 7.53 13.70 6.68
N LYS A 15 8.41 14.52 6.10
CA LYS A 15 9.37 14.15 5.06
C LYS A 15 8.72 13.61 3.77
N ASN A 16 9.41 12.68 3.10
CA ASN A 16 9.05 12.26 1.74
C ASN A 16 7.70 11.53 1.64
N SER A 17 7.33 10.74 2.64
CA SER A 17 6.02 10.06 2.65
C SER A 17 4.85 11.04 2.72
N GLY A 18 4.97 12.11 3.50
CA GLY A 18 3.98 13.20 3.53
C GLY A 18 3.83 13.88 2.17
N LYS A 19 4.94 14.20 1.51
CA LYS A 19 4.94 14.78 0.15
C LYS A 19 4.29 13.87 -0.89
N MET A 20 4.53 12.57 -0.82
CA MET A 20 3.86 11.59 -1.69
C MET A 20 2.35 11.60 -1.50
N ILE A 21 1.88 11.67 -0.25
CA ILE A 21 0.45 11.76 0.09
C ILE A 21 -0.14 13.07 -0.44
N GLU A 22 0.53 14.20 -0.25
CA GLU A 22 0.10 15.49 -0.78
C GLU A 22 -0.02 15.46 -2.29
N THR A 23 0.94 14.84 -3.00
CA THR A 23 0.91 14.71 -4.46
C THR A 23 -0.29 13.88 -4.93
N ILE A 24 -0.60 12.77 -4.25
CA ILE A 24 -1.78 11.95 -4.55
C ILE A 24 -3.07 12.77 -4.34
N ASN A 25 -3.19 13.43 -3.20
CA ASN A 25 -4.37 14.23 -2.88
C ASN A 25 -4.57 15.39 -3.88
N HIS A 26 -3.48 16.05 -4.26
CA HIS A 26 -3.50 17.11 -5.27
C HIS A 26 -3.98 16.57 -6.63
N TYR A 27 -3.43 15.44 -7.08
CA TYR A 27 -3.87 14.81 -8.34
C TYR A 27 -5.37 14.47 -8.33
N ILE A 28 -5.86 13.90 -7.25
CA ILE A 28 -7.28 13.56 -7.10
C ILE A 28 -8.15 14.81 -7.15
N SER A 29 -7.73 15.90 -6.50
CA SER A 29 -8.49 17.14 -6.46
C SER A 29 -8.63 17.84 -7.83
N LEU A 30 -7.65 17.62 -8.70
CA LEU A 30 -7.64 18.20 -10.05
C LEU A 30 -8.51 17.43 -11.06
N ASN A 31 -8.87 16.19 -10.75
CA ASN A 31 -9.56 15.31 -11.68
C ASN A 31 -11.04 15.12 -11.30
N PRO A 32 -11.98 15.66 -12.07
CA PRO A 32 -13.42 15.55 -11.80
C PRO A 32 -13.93 14.11 -11.70
N GLU A 33 -13.27 13.17 -12.37
CA GLU A 33 -13.58 11.74 -12.34
C GLU A 33 -13.51 11.16 -10.93
N TYR A 34 -12.62 11.70 -10.08
CA TYR A 34 -12.39 11.19 -8.72
C TYR A 34 -13.14 11.95 -7.63
N LYS A 35 -14.09 12.83 -7.97
CA LYS A 35 -14.86 13.65 -7.00
C LYS A 35 -15.57 12.84 -5.92
N THR A 36 -15.92 11.59 -6.21
CA THR A 36 -16.60 10.71 -5.25
C THR A 36 -15.64 9.88 -4.40
N VAL A 37 -14.34 10.01 -4.62
CA VAL A 37 -13.32 9.31 -3.85
C VAL A 37 -13.02 10.07 -2.56
N GLN A 38 -13.19 9.40 -1.43
CA GLN A 38 -12.79 9.87 -0.11
C GLN A 38 -11.46 9.21 0.24
N ILE A 39 -10.45 10.03 0.54
CA ILE A 39 -9.14 9.55 0.98
C ILE A 39 -9.07 9.68 2.50
N ASN A 40 -8.87 8.55 3.17
CA ASN A 40 -8.47 8.49 4.56
C ASN A 40 -6.96 8.18 4.65
N VAL A 41 -6.29 8.75 5.63
CA VAL A 41 -4.86 8.53 5.86
C VAL A 41 -4.64 8.06 7.29
N ILE A 42 -3.89 6.98 7.45
CA ILE A 42 -3.38 6.52 8.75
C ILE A 42 -1.86 6.64 8.71
N HIS A 43 -1.31 7.36 9.68
CA HIS A 43 0.12 7.41 9.94
C HIS A 43 0.44 6.44 11.07
N LEU A 44 0.96 5.26 10.75
CA LEU A 44 1.21 4.18 11.72
C LEU A 44 2.25 4.56 12.79
N ALA A 45 3.09 5.55 12.53
CA ALA A 45 4.01 6.08 13.53
C ALA A 45 3.26 6.79 14.68
N ASP A 46 2.13 7.43 14.36
CA ASP A 46 1.38 8.29 15.27
C ASP A 46 0.14 7.59 15.85
N GLU A 47 -0.53 6.74 15.04
CA GLU A 47 -1.75 6.03 15.44
C GLU A 47 -1.42 4.66 16.03
N LYS A 48 -1.88 4.40 17.27
CA LYS A 48 -1.66 3.16 18.02
C LYS A 48 -2.95 2.45 18.42
N ASP A 49 -4.10 3.04 18.16
CA ASP A 49 -5.40 2.38 18.39
C ASP A 49 -5.73 1.43 17.23
N TYR A 50 -5.32 0.18 17.36
CA TYR A 50 -5.56 -0.85 16.35
C TYR A 50 -7.05 -1.18 16.16
N SER A 51 -7.90 -0.97 17.18
CA SER A 51 -9.35 -1.16 17.04
C SER A 51 -9.96 -0.09 16.12
N ARG A 52 -9.43 1.14 16.17
CA ARG A 52 -9.79 2.21 15.24
C ARG A 52 -9.26 1.94 13.84
N ILE A 53 -8.00 1.50 13.74
CA ILE A 53 -7.37 1.15 12.45
C ILE A 53 -8.19 0.05 11.77
N GLU A 54 -8.55 -1.01 12.47
CA GLU A 54 -9.33 -2.12 11.94
C GLU A 54 -10.65 -1.67 11.32
N LYS A 55 -11.41 -0.81 12.01
CA LYS A 55 -12.67 -0.26 11.50
C LYS A 55 -12.48 0.47 10.17
N VAL A 56 -11.44 1.30 10.07
CA VAL A 56 -11.15 2.06 8.85
C VAL A 56 -10.67 1.14 7.72
N VAL A 57 -9.91 0.10 8.03
CA VAL A 57 -9.48 -0.94 7.07
C VAL A 57 -10.69 -1.71 6.52
N LEU A 58 -11.63 -2.11 7.38
CA LEU A 58 -12.85 -2.80 6.95
C LEU A 58 -13.70 -1.96 5.99
N GLU A 59 -13.81 -0.66 6.25
CA GLU A 59 -14.59 0.27 5.42
C GLU A 59 -13.92 0.64 4.09
N ALA A 60 -12.61 0.45 3.98
CA ALA A 60 -11.87 0.82 2.76
C ALA A 60 -12.24 -0.08 1.57
N HIS A 61 -12.29 0.51 0.39
CA HIS A 61 -12.49 -0.19 -0.88
C HIS A 61 -11.17 -0.50 -1.59
N ALA A 62 -10.13 0.29 -1.34
CA ALA A 62 -8.78 0.11 -1.85
C ALA A 62 -7.76 0.69 -0.88
N PHE A 63 -6.49 0.26 -1.03
CA PHE A 63 -5.39 0.67 -0.17
C PHE A 63 -4.21 1.22 -0.97
N ILE A 64 -3.50 2.18 -0.38
CA ILE A 64 -2.19 2.62 -0.84
C ILE A 64 -1.23 2.51 0.37
N PHE A 65 -0.31 1.57 0.31
CA PHE A 65 0.74 1.44 1.32
C PHE A 65 1.93 2.31 0.93
N ILE A 66 2.40 3.12 1.86
CA ILE A 66 3.57 3.99 1.66
C ILE A 66 4.59 3.68 2.75
N THR A 67 5.84 3.39 2.38
CA THR A 67 6.93 3.18 3.33
C THR A 67 8.26 3.70 2.80
N GLY A 68 9.20 3.92 3.70
CA GLY A 68 10.61 4.10 3.34
C GLY A 68 11.36 2.77 3.29
N THR A 69 12.60 2.81 2.82
CA THR A 69 13.55 1.69 2.88
C THR A 69 14.49 1.91 4.05
N TYR A 70 14.52 0.95 4.96
CA TYR A 70 15.34 0.95 6.17
C TYR A 70 16.09 -0.38 6.25
N TRP A 71 17.39 -0.37 5.91
CA TRP A 71 18.22 -1.59 5.90
C TRP A 71 17.53 -2.73 5.11
N ASP A 72 17.18 -2.45 3.85
CA ASP A 72 16.50 -3.37 2.92
C ASP A 72 15.15 -3.92 3.43
N SER A 73 14.51 -3.20 4.38
CA SER A 73 13.16 -3.52 4.86
C SER A 73 12.27 -2.26 4.90
N TRP A 74 11.01 -2.44 5.20
CA TRP A 74 10.07 -1.35 5.46
C TRP A 74 10.23 -0.82 6.90
N GLY A 75 9.56 0.29 7.21
CA GLY A 75 9.60 0.91 8.53
C GLY A 75 8.95 0.04 9.61
N SER A 76 9.49 0.10 10.84
CA SER A 76 8.96 -0.64 12.00
C SER A 76 7.47 -0.42 12.28
N PRO A 77 6.87 0.78 12.08
CA PRO A 77 5.42 0.93 12.25
C PRO A 77 4.61 0.06 11.28
N LEU A 78 5.10 -0.11 10.03
CA LEU A 78 4.45 -1.00 9.08
C LEU A 78 4.62 -2.47 9.48
N GLN A 79 5.79 -2.86 9.97
CA GLN A 79 6.01 -4.22 10.46
C GLN A 79 5.03 -4.56 11.58
N GLN A 80 4.91 -3.70 12.57
CA GLN A 80 3.98 -3.89 13.69
C GLN A 80 2.52 -3.98 13.20
N PHE A 81 2.14 -3.14 12.24
CA PHE A 81 0.81 -3.22 11.62
C PHE A 81 0.57 -4.57 10.93
N LEU A 82 1.54 -5.07 10.15
CA LEU A 82 1.42 -6.35 9.44
C LEU A 82 1.32 -7.54 10.40
N GLU A 83 2.03 -7.48 11.54
CA GLU A 83 1.94 -8.49 12.60
C GLU A 83 0.53 -8.56 13.21
N VAL A 84 -0.06 -7.40 13.52
CA VAL A 84 -1.46 -7.34 14.01
C VAL A 84 -2.44 -7.77 12.92
N ALA A 85 -2.21 -7.35 11.68
CA ALA A 85 -3.08 -7.66 10.54
C ALA A 85 -3.06 -9.16 10.16
N THR A 86 -2.13 -9.96 10.69
CA THR A 86 -2.12 -11.42 10.52
C THR A 86 -3.45 -12.05 10.98
N GLU A 87 -4.07 -11.51 12.02
CA GLU A 87 -5.38 -11.97 12.49
C GLU A 87 -6.53 -11.68 11.49
N TRP A 88 -6.27 -10.82 10.50
CA TRP A 88 -7.24 -10.41 9.50
C TRP A 88 -7.10 -11.17 8.16
N GLU A 89 -6.12 -12.05 8.06
CA GLU A 89 -5.89 -12.87 6.87
C GLU A 89 -7.16 -13.65 6.51
N GLY A 90 -7.48 -13.75 5.23
CA GLY A 90 -8.68 -14.42 4.73
C GLY A 90 -10.02 -13.78 5.11
N LYS A 91 -10.02 -12.80 6.02
CA LYS A 91 -11.21 -12.06 6.43
C LYS A 91 -11.47 -10.89 5.48
N GLY A 92 -12.59 -10.19 5.65
CA GLY A 92 -13.01 -9.13 4.75
C GLY A 92 -12.16 -7.84 4.76
N HIS A 93 -11.07 -7.78 5.54
CA HIS A 93 -10.21 -6.61 5.69
C HIS A 93 -9.48 -6.26 4.38
N PHE A 94 -8.76 -7.22 3.82
CA PHE A 94 -7.98 -7.06 2.58
C PHE A 94 -8.50 -7.92 1.43
N PHE A 95 -9.27 -8.96 1.73
CA PHE A 95 -9.65 -9.96 0.76
C PHE A 95 -10.29 -9.33 -0.48
N TYR A 96 -9.63 -9.54 -1.62
CA TYR A 96 -10.00 -9.07 -2.94
C TYR A 96 -10.16 -7.55 -3.09
N LYS A 97 -9.61 -6.77 -2.16
CA LYS A 97 -9.56 -5.31 -2.29
C LYS A 97 -8.27 -4.91 -3.03
N PRO A 98 -8.36 -3.97 -3.99
CA PRO A 98 -7.19 -3.51 -4.72
C PRO A 98 -6.17 -2.82 -3.81
N VAL A 99 -4.88 -3.07 -4.06
CA VAL A 99 -3.79 -2.48 -3.31
C VAL A 99 -2.70 -1.91 -4.23
N ALA A 100 -2.16 -0.77 -3.85
CA ALA A 100 -0.96 -0.19 -4.42
C ALA A 100 0.11 0.00 -3.35
N VAL A 101 1.39 -0.05 -3.75
CA VAL A 101 2.54 0.12 -2.86
C VAL A 101 3.50 1.16 -3.41
N ILE A 102 3.87 2.11 -2.58
CA ILE A 102 4.84 3.17 -2.89
C ILE A 102 5.99 3.05 -1.88
N VAL A 103 7.19 2.85 -2.38
CA VAL A 103 8.40 2.73 -1.56
C VAL A 103 9.32 3.92 -1.84
N GLY A 104 9.73 4.62 -0.79
CA GLY A 104 10.79 5.60 -0.86
C GLY A 104 12.13 4.96 -0.47
N MET A 105 13.20 5.26 -1.21
CA MET A 105 14.55 4.86 -0.84
C MET A 105 15.53 6.01 -1.04
N HIS A 106 16.68 5.95 -0.38
CA HIS A 106 17.77 6.86 -0.67
C HIS A 106 18.41 6.49 -2.01
N SER A 107 19.05 5.33 -2.09
CA SER A 107 19.77 4.88 -3.30
C SER A 107 19.45 3.44 -3.71
N VAL A 108 19.33 2.50 -2.78
CA VAL A 108 19.22 1.06 -3.03
C VAL A 108 18.17 0.39 -2.13
N GLY A 109 17.82 -0.86 -2.42
CA GLY A 109 16.96 -1.71 -1.59
C GLY A 109 15.45 -1.56 -1.84
N GLY A 110 14.99 -0.46 -2.39
CA GLY A 110 13.55 -0.19 -2.54
C GLY A 110 12.80 -1.22 -3.36
N LYS A 111 13.40 -1.79 -4.42
CA LYS A 111 12.76 -2.82 -5.24
C LYS A 111 12.55 -4.12 -4.46
N SER A 112 13.50 -4.49 -3.61
CA SER A 112 13.38 -5.64 -2.72
C SER A 112 12.25 -5.44 -1.70
N VAL A 113 12.17 -4.24 -1.10
CA VAL A 113 11.08 -3.89 -0.18
C VAL A 113 9.73 -3.96 -0.88
N LEU A 114 9.62 -3.37 -2.09
CA LEU A 114 8.39 -3.37 -2.88
C LEU A 114 7.92 -4.81 -3.16
N SER A 115 8.78 -5.67 -3.69
CA SER A 115 8.40 -7.04 -4.10
C SER A 115 7.97 -7.89 -2.92
N ARG A 116 8.65 -7.79 -1.77
CA ARG A 116 8.27 -8.51 -0.55
C ARG A 116 6.95 -8.00 0.03
N LEU A 117 6.74 -6.69 0.06
CA LEU A 117 5.50 -6.12 0.59
C LEU A 117 4.29 -6.48 -0.29
N LEU A 118 4.45 -6.46 -1.62
CA LEU A 118 3.42 -6.95 -2.53
C LEU A 118 3.08 -8.42 -2.29
N GLY A 119 4.09 -9.27 -2.01
CA GLY A 119 3.89 -10.67 -1.65
C GLY A 119 3.09 -10.84 -0.36
N VAL A 120 3.43 -10.12 0.71
CA VAL A 120 2.70 -10.14 1.99
C VAL A 120 1.25 -9.71 1.80
N LEU A 121 1.00 -8.61 1.07
CA LEU A 121 -0.35 -8.11 0.84
C LEU A 121 -1.19 -9.07 -0.01
N ASN A 122 -0.57 -9.75 -0.98
CA ASN A 122 -1.25 -10.79 -1.73
C ASN A 122 -1.61 -11.99 -0.84
N SER A 123 -0.74 -12.38 0.11
CA SER A 123 -1.05 -13.43 1.09
C SER A 123 -2.23 -13.06 1.99
N PHE A 124 -2.43 -11.79 2.31
CA PHE A 124 -3.65 -11.32 2.98
C PHE A 124 -4.91 -11.32 2.08
N GLY A 125 -4.77 -11.77 0.83
CA GLY A 125 -5.85 -11.84 -0.14
C GLY A 125 -6.10 -10.54 -0.91
N ALA A 126 -5.24 -9.54 -0.79
CA ALA A 126 -5.37 -8.30 -1.55
C ALA A 126 -5.07 -8.52 -3.05
N TRP A 127 -5.78 -7.80 -3.90
CA TRP A 127 -5.55 -7.83 -5.34
C TRP A 127 -4.62 -6.71 -5.78
N ILE A 128 -3.56 -7.06 -6.51
CA ILE A 128 -2.55 -6.12 -6.99
C ILE A 128 -2.83 -5.82 -8.48
N PRO A 129 -3.37 -4.64 -8.80
CA PRO A 129 -3.59 -4.25 -10.19
C PRO A 129 -2.28 -3.96 -10.93
N PRO A 130 -2.27 -3.96 -12.28
CA PRO A 130 -1.11 -3.56 -13.06
C PRO A 130 -0.60 -2.16 -12.69
N PHE A 131 0.73 -1.98 -12.66
CA PHE A 131 1.41 -0.70 -12.36
C PHE A 131 1.11 -0.09 -10.98
N CYS A 132 0.60 -0.89 -10.05
CA CYS A 132 0.33 -0.46 -8.67
C CYS A 132 1.50 -0.66 -7.71
N GLY A 133 2.74 -0.67 -8.20
CA GLY A 133 3.96 -0.73 -7.40
C GLY A 133 5.03 0.21 -7.93
N ILE A 134 5.48 1.20 -7.11
CA ILE A 134 6.46 2.22 -7.51
C ILE A 134 7.54 2.36 -6.43
N VAL A 135 8.78 2.62 -6.87
CA VAL A 135 9.91 2.95 -5.99
C VAL A 135 10.47 4.32 -6.35
N PHE A 136 10.42 5.27 -5.43
CA PHE A 136 11.08 6.56 -5.58
C PHE A 136 12.46 6.54 -4.92
N SER A 137 13.50 6.87 -5.70
CA SER A 137 14.87 7.03 -5.22
C SER A 137 15.20 8.52 -5.06
N MET A 138 15.74 8.90 -3.89
CA MET A 138 16.24 10.27 -3.70
C MET A 138 17.35 10.63 -4.68
N VAL A 139 18.29 9.71 -4.88
CA VAL A 139 19.41 9.91 -5.83
C VAL A 139 18.88 10.08 -7.26
N ALA A 140 17.85 9.30 -7.64
CA ALA A 140 17.22 9.45 -8.93
C ALA A 140 16.49 10.79 -9.07
N GLN A 141 15.77 11.25 -8.04
CA GLN A 141 15.11 12.58 -8.06
C GLN A 141 16.13 13.72 -8.18
N GLU A 142 17.27 13.62 -7.51
CA GLU A 142 18.36 14.58 -7.62
C GLU A 142 18.94 14.60 -9.05
N ALA A 143 19.13 13.43 -9.67
CA ALA A 143 19.56 13.32 -11.05
C ALA A 143 18.56 13.95 -12.04
N LEU A 144 17.26 13.83 -11.78
CA LEU A 144 16.21 14.49 -12.57
C LEU A 144 16.32 16.02 -12.50
N HIS A 145 16.54 16.55 -11.29
CA HIS A 145 16.71 18.01 -11.10
C HIS A 145 17.98 18.54 -11.76
N SER A 146 19.04 17.73 -11.81
CA SER A 146 20.30 18.11 -12.46
C SER A 146 20.29 17.94 -13.99
N GLY A 147 19.18 17.55 -14.59
CA GLY A 147 19.02 17.42 -16.04
C GLY A 147 19.70 16.20 -16.65
N SER A 148 19.73 15.09 -15.93
CA SER A 148 20.27 13.81 -16.42
C SER A 148 19.58 13.34 -17.70
N LYS A 149 20.38 12.89 -18.68
CA LYS A 149 19.88 12.26 -19.92
C LYS A 149 19.12 10.94 -19.70
N TYR A 150 19.26 10.34 -18.52
CA TYR A 150 18.57 9.09 -18.13
C TYR A 150 17.24 9.34 -17.41
N SER A 151 16.74 10.56 -17.40
CA SER A 151 15.49 10.93 -16.70
C SER A 151 14.27 10.12 -17.13
N ALA A 152 14.25 9.61 -18.38
CA ALA A 152 13.14 8.82 -18.91
C ALA A 152 12.98 7.44 -18.22
N ASP A 153 14.06 6.89 -17.65
CA ASP A 153 14.07 5.57 -17.02
C ASP A 153 13.74 5.62 -15.51
N LEU A 154 13.47 6.83 -14.98
CA LEU A 154 13.24 7.03 -13.55
C LEU A 154 11.78 7.31 -13.26
N TRP A 155 11.22 6.65 -12.26
CA TRP A 155 9.89 6.99 -11.77
C TRP A 155 9.82 8.42 -11.25
N GLN A 156 8.79 9.13 -11.66
CA GLN A 156 8.53 10.51 -11.35
C GLN A 156 7.17 10.65 -10.65
N SER A 157 6.91 11.81 -10.04
CA SER A 157 5.62 12.06 -9.38
C SER A 157 4.42 11.90 -10.31
N LYS A 158 4.58 12.17 -11.63
CA LYS A 158 3.52 11.93 -12.63
C LYS A 158 3.09 10.47 -12.74
N ASP A 159 3.95 9.50 -12.38
CA ASP A 159 3.63 8.08 -12.46
C ASP A 159 2.65 7.65 -11.36
N LEU A 160 2.49 8.46 -10.30
CA LEU A 160 1.42 8.28 -9.31
C LEU A 160 0.03 8.40 -9.95
N THR A 161 -0.10 9.14 -11.05
CA THR A 161 -1.36 9.27 -11.78
C THR A 161 -1.78 7.95 -12.40
N VAL A 162 -0.83 7.19 -12.98
CA VAL A 162 -1.07 5.86 -13.55
C VAL A 162 -1.44 4.87 -12.44
N LEU A 163 -0.68 4.87 -11.35
CA LEU A 163 -0.95 4.03 -10.19
C LEU A 163 -2.36 4.25 -9.65
N PHE A 164 -2.74 5.53 -9.44
CA PHE A 164 -4.05 5.85 -8.87
C PHE A 164 -5.19 5.52 -9.85
N ALA A 165 -5.04 5.82 -11.15
CA ALA A 165 -6.03 5.50 -12.16
C ALA A 165 -6.29 3.98 -12.22
N ASN A 166 -5.24 3.16 -12.21
CA ASN A 166 -5.38 1.70 -12.22
C ASN A 166 -6.01 1.18 -10.93
N LEU A 167 -5.64 1.75 -9.78
CA LEU A 167 -6.24 1.40 -8.50
C LEU A 167 -7.75 1.75 -8.48
N TYR A 168 -8.12 2.90 -9.01
CA TYR A 168 -9.52 3.33 -9.14
C TYR A 168 -10.32 2.38 -10.04
N GLN A 169 -9.82 2.07 -11.24
CA GLN A 169 -10.47 1.12 -12.15
C GLN A 169 -10.58 -0.28 -11.53
N ALA A 170 -9.56 -0.70 -10.78
CA ALA A 170 -9.58 -1.98 -10.09
C ALA A 170 -10.74 -2.09 -9.09
N VAL A 171 -11.09 -1.02 -8.35
CA VAL A 171 -12.25 -1.03 -7.45
C VAL A 171 -13.54 -1.28 -8.22
N LEU A 172 -13.69 -0.65 -9.39
CA LEU A 172 -14.88 -0.84 -10.24
C LEU A 172 -15.00 -2.28 -10.75
N LEU A 173 -13.85 -2.93 -11.05
CA LEU A 173 -13.80 -4.30 -11.54
C LEU A 173 -14.01 -5.33 -10.43
N THR A 174 -13.48 -5.09 -9.21
CA THR A 174 -13.52 -6.08 -8.14
C THR A 174 -14.84 -6.10 -7.38
N ALA A 175 -15.59 -5.02 -7.34
CA ALA A 175 -16.85 -4.94 -6.61
C ALA A 175 -17.84 -6.09 -6.95
N PRO A 176 -18.10 -6.43 -8.24
CA PRO A 176 -18.97 -7.53 -8.60
C PRO A 176 -18.31 -8.92 -8.48
N ALA A 177 -16.98 -9.00 -8.51
CA ALA A 177 -16.23 -10.27 -8.57
C ALA A 177 -15.90 -10.85 -7.17
N LYS A 178 -15.99 -10.07 -6.12
CA LYS A 178 -15.63 -10.48 -4.73
C LYS A 178 -16.30 -11.79 -4.29
N LYS A 179 -17.54 -12.02 -4.69
CA LYS A 179 -18.31 -13.23 -4.34
C LYS A 179 -17.83 -14.51 -5.04
N ARG A 180 -16.94 -14.40 -6.02
CA ARG A 180 -16.46 -15.55 -6.83
C ARG A 180 -15.08 -16.05 -6.39
N MET A 181 -14.42 -15.32 -5.48
CA MET A 181 -13.12 -15.70 -4.99
C MET A 181 -13.23 -16.47 -3.69
N THR A 182 -12.35 -17.43 -3.50
CA THR A 182 -12.27 -18.29 -2.30
C THR A 182 -11.08 -17.86 -1.46
N SER A 183 -11.28 -17.75 -0.16
CA SER A 183 -10.22 -17.55 0.83
C SER A 183 -9.71 -18.88 1.37
N TRP A 184 -8.54 -18.87 2.03
CA TRP A 184 -8.13 -20.00 2.85
C TRP A 184 -9.11 -20.17 4.01
N ASP A 185 -9.25 -21.40 4.49
CA ASP A 185 -9.90 -21.71 5.75
C ASP A 185 -8.85 -21.64 6.89
N ILE A 186 -8.76 -20.46 7.51
CA ILE A 186 -7.80 -20.21 8.61
C ILE A 186 -8.42 -20.46 9.99
N ASP A 187 -9.74 -20.53 10.08
CA ASP A 187 -10.45 -20.73 11.34
C ASP A 187 -10.63 -22.22 11.69
N SER A 188 -10.00 -23.14 10.92
CA SER A 188 -10.03 -24.56 11.27
C SER A 188 -9.23 -24.79 12.56
N GLU A 189 -9.90 -25.26 13.59
CA GLU A 189 -9.33 -25.57 14.92
C GLU A 189 -8.09 -26.50 14.87
N ASN A 190 -7.85 -27.14 13.73
CA ASN A 190 -6.74 -28.05 13.49
C ASN A 190 -5.45 -27.39 13.00
N TYR A 191 -5.42 -26.08 12.72
CA TYR A 191 -4.27 -25.44 12.09
C TYR A 191 -3.02 -25.43 13.00
N MET A 192 -3.19 -25.19 14.29
CA MET A 192 -2.09 -25.22 15.26
C MET A 192 -1.57 -26.64 15.54
N ASP A 193 -2.42 -27.66 15.41
CA ASP A 193 -2.05 -29.04 15.62
C ASP A 193 -1.17 -29.64 14.52
N ILE A 194 -1.20 -29.08 13.31
CA ILE A 194 -0.47 -29.62 12.15
C ILE A 194 1.03 -29.30 12.23
N TRP A 195 1.41 -28.17 12.82
CA TRP A 195 2.80 -27.71 12.83
C TRP A 195 3.68 -28.36 13.92
N TRP A 196 3.08 -28.95 14.97
CA TRP A 196 3.81 -29.51 16.11
C TRP A 196 3.67 -31.03 16.29
N LYS A 197 3.05 -31.73 15.36
CA LYS A 197 2.99 -33.21 15.35
C LYS A 197 4.16 -33.82 14.59
N GLY A 198 5.34 -33.19 14.63
CA GLY A 198 6.59 -33.73 14.10
C GLY A 198 7.31 -34.58 15.15
#